data_615bbb06a3a6051e4054f7d22947721b
#
_entry.id   615bbb06a3a6051e4054f7d22947721b
#
_cell.length_a   1.000
_cell.length_b   1.000
_cell.length_c   1.000
_cell.angle_alpha   90.00
_cell.angle_beta   90.00
_cell.angle_gamma   90.00
#
_symmetry.space_group_name_H-M   'P 1'
#
loop_
_entity.id
_entity.type
_entity.pdbx_description
1 polymer ?
#
loop_
_entity_poly.entity_id
_entity_poly.type
_entity_poly.pdbx_seq_one_letter_code
_entity_poly.pdbx_strand_id
1 'polypeptide(L)'
;VVITPTSPVVAFRLGERSGDPLAMKLADICTLPANMAGVPAISLPCGFHEGLPIGLQIMARPFAEETLLRVAYTYEQATDWHRRRPEL
;
A
#
# COMPACT_ATOMS: atom_id res chain seq x y z
N VAL A 1 9.89 11.64 3.89
CA VAL A 1 8.92 10.54 3.80
C VAL A 1 9.62 9.20 3.93
N VAL A 2 8.88 8.19 4.32
CA VAL A 2 9.34 6.81 4.39
C VAL A 2 8.51 5.99 3.40
N ILE A 3 9.18 5.18 2.58
CA ILE A 3 8.55 4.38 1.53
C ILE A 3 8.73 2.90 1.87
N THR A 4 7.62 2.16 1.90
CA THR A 4 7.61 0.72 2.19
C THR A 4 6.58 0.03 1.32
N PRO A 5 6.61 -1.32 1.21
CA PRO A 5 5.47 -2.02 0.64
C PRO A 5 4.22 -1.78 1.51
N THR A 6 3.05 -1.74 0.91
CA THR A 6 1.80 -1.64 1.68
C THR A 6 1.47 -2.97 2.34
N SER A 7 1.72 -4.07 1.65
CA SER A 7 1.46 -5.42 2.14
C SER A 7 2.54 -6.35 1.60
N PRO A 8 2.90 -7.41 2.33
CA PRO A 8 3.86 -8.40 1.84
C PRO A 8 3.30 -9.30 0.73
N VAL A 9 2.00 -9.23 0.46
CA VAL A 9 1.34 -10.08 -0.53
C VAL A 9 0.39 -9.26 -1.39
N VAL A 10 0.07 -9.77 -2.59
CA VAL A 10 -0.99 -9.21 -3.43
C VAL A 10 -2.36 -9.64 -2.88
N ALA A 11 -3.44 -9.11 -3.47
CA ALA A 11 -4.79 -9.46 -3.06
C ALA A 11 -5.00 -10.98 -3.14
N PHE A 12 -5.79 -11.52 -2.24
CA PHE A 12 -6.14 -12.93 -2.19
C PHE A 12 -7.65 -13.10 -2.36
N ARG A 13 -8.09 -14.34 -2.61
CA ARG A 13 -9.51 -14.63 -2.80
C ARG A 13 -10.29 -14.36 -1.53
N LEU A 14 -11.54 -13.94 -1.69
CA LEU A 14 -12.43 -13.68 -0.58
C LEU A 14 -12.55 -14.93 0.30
N GLY A 15 -12.27 -14.77 1.60
CA GLY A 15 -12.32 -15.86 2.55
C GLY A 15 -11.12 -16.80 2.55
N GLU A 16 -10.19 -16.68 1.62
CA GLU A 16 -9.06 -17.59 1.47
C GLU A 16 -8.19 -17.69 2.72
N ARG A 17 -8.03 -16.58 3.44
CA ARG A 17 -7.18 -16.52 4.63
C ARG A 17 -7.95 -16.26 5.92
N SER A 18 -9.26 -16.27 5.87
CA SER A 18 -10.07 -15.93 7.02
C SER A 18 -9.96 -16.94 8.17
N GLY A 19 -9.57 -18.19 7.89
CA GLY A 19 -9.38 -19.22 8.91
C GLY A 19 -7.98 -19.25 9.53
N ASP A 20 -7.07 -18.35 9.12
CA ASP A 20 -5.69 -18.33 9.62
C ASP A 20 -5.36 -16.95 10.19
N PRO A 21 -5.49 -16.77 11.54
CA PRO A 21 -5.21 -15.49 12.16
C PRO A 21 -3.78 -15.00 11.95
N LEU A 22 -2.80 -15.90 11.88
CA LEU A 22 -1.40 -15.52 11.68
C LEU A 22 -1.20 -14.97 10.28
N ALA A 23 -1.79 -15.60 9.25
CA ALA A 23 -1.69 -15.12 7.87
C ALA A 23 -2.31 -13.73 7.73
N MET A 24 -3.46 -13.49 8.39
CA MET A 24 -4.11 -12.19 8.36
C MET A 24 -3.25 -11.12 9.03
N LYS A 25 -2.61 -11.43 10.17
CA LYS A 25 -1.70 -10.50 10.84
C LYS A 25 -0.48 -10.18 10.00
N LEU A 26 0.09 -11.18 9.31
CA LEU A 26 1.24 -10.97 8.45
C LEU A 26 0.89 -10.10 7.25
N ALA A 27 -0.33 -10.19 6.73
CA ALA A 27 -0.79 -9.33 5.64
C ALA A 27 -0.83 -7.86 6.05
N ASP A 28 -1.04 -7.56 7.32
CA ASP A 28 -1.16 -6.21 7.84
C ASP A 28 0.15 -5.65 8.41
N ILE A 29 1.24 -6.42 8.41
CA ILE A 29 2.47 -6.04 9.12
C ILE A 29 3.09 -4.75 8.60
N CYS A 30 2.93 -4.45 7.32
CA CYS A 30 3.53 -3.26 6.70
C CYS A 30 2.78 -1.97 7.04
N THR A 31 1.51 -2.06 7.43
CA THR A 31 0.68 -0.89 7.75
C THR A 31 0.61 -0.59 9.24
N LEU A 32 1.01 -1.52 10.11
CA LEU A 32 1.00 -1.33 11.55
C LEU A 32 1.83 -0.12 12.02
N PRO A 33 3.05 0.12 11.51
CA PRO A 33 3.84 1.26 11.99
C PRO A 33 3.14 2.60 11.84
N ALA A 34 2.43 2.84 10.73
CA ALA A 34 1.69 4.09 10.53
C ALA A 34 0.56 4.24 11.56
N ASN A 35 -0.18 3.14 11.82
CA ASN A 35 -1.26 3.14 12.80
C ASN A 35 -0.72 3.37 14.22
N MET A 36 0.36 2.70 14.58
CA MET A 36 0.95 2.82 15.92
C MET A 36 1.56 4.19 16.16
N ALA A 37 2.21 4.77 15.16
CA ALA A 37 2.84 6.08 15.27
C ALA A 37 1.87 7.23 15.09
N GLY A 38 0.69 7.00 14.53
CA GLY A 38 -0.29 8.05 14.27
C GLY A 38 0.14 9.02 13.18
N VAL A 39 0.88 8.55 12.18
CA VAL A 39 1.35 9.39 11.08
C VAL A 39 0.50 9.17 9.83
N PRO A 40 0.40 10.18 8.93
CA PRO A 40 -0.33 10.01 7.68
C PRO A 40 0.41 9.07 6.73
N ALA A 41 -0.36 8.28 5.99
CA ALA A 41 0.16 7.34 5.02
C ALA A 41 -0.79 7.22 3.84
N ILE A 42 -0.26 6.88 2.67
CA ILE A 42 -1.04 6.64 1.47
C ILE A 42 -0.47 5.42 0.74
N SER A 43 -1.33 4.66 0.08
CA SER A 43 -0.92 3.52 -0.73
C SER A 43 -1.19 3.80 -2.20
N LEU A 44 -0.21 3.50 -3.04
CA LEU A 44 -0.28 3.70 -4.49
C LEU A 44 0.14 2.43 -5.20
N PRO A 45 -0.41 2.14 -6.38
CA PRO A 45 0.09 1.01 -7.16
C PRO A 45 1.50 1.30 -7.69
N CYS A 46 2.39 0.31 -7.60
CA CYS A 46 3.77 0.45 -8.08
C CYS A 46 4.18 -0.69 -9.01
N GLY A 47 3.26 -1.57 -9.36
CA GLY A 47 3.53 -2.68 -10.25
C GLY A 47 2.43 -3.72 -10.15
N PHE A 48 2.63 -4.85 -10.83
CA PHE A 48 1.68 -5.95 -10.84
C PHE A 48 2.41 -7.27 -10.64
N HIS A 49 1.75 -8.21 -10.00
CA HIS A 49 2.21 -9.59 -9.86
C HIS A 49 1.03 -10.51 -10.17
N GLU A 50 1.20 -11.38 -11.17
CA GLU A 50 0.14 -12.29 -11.63
C GLU A 50 -1.17 -11.55 -11.95
N GLY A 51 -1.07 -10.37 -12.57
CA GLY A 51 -2.24 -9.58 -12.96
C GLY A 51 -2.86 -8.77 -11.83
N LEU A 52 -2.32 -8.83 -10.60
CA LEU A 52 -2.83 -8.11 -9.45
C LEU A 52 -1.88 -6.98 -9.04
N PRO A 53 -2.42 -5.82 -8.63
CA PRO A 53 -1.58 -4.68 -8.30
C PRO A 53 -0.81 -4.89 -7.01
N ILE A 54 0.39 -4.29 -6.98
CA ILE A 54 1.26 -4.24 -5.82
C ILE A 54 1.20 -2.83 -5.25
N GLY A 55 1.00 -2.70 -3.94
CA GLY A 55 0.92 -1.41 -3.27
C GLY A 55 2.26 -0.91 -2.77
N LEU A 56 2.49 0.39 -2.96
CA LEU A 56 3.59 1.14 -2.37
C LEU A 56 3.01 2.06 -1.31
N GLN A 57 3.55 2.01 -0.10
CA GLN A 57 3.12 2.86 0.99
C GLN A 57 4.10 4.00 1.19
N ILE A 58 3.58 5.22 1.29
CA ILE A 58 4.36 6.41 1.62
C ILE A 58 3.85 6.95 2.93
N MET A 59 4.75 7.15 3.91
CA MET A 59 4.43 7.73 5.20
C MET A 59 5.15 9.05 5.35
N ALA A 60 4.51 10.03 6.00
CA ALA A 60 5.08 11.33 6.29
C ALA A 60 4.99 11.61 7.79
N ARG A 61 5.65 12.67 8.26
CA ARG A 61 5.56 13.08 9.65
C ARG A 61 4.14 13.55 10.00
N PRO A 62 3.76 13.62 11.28
CA PRO A 62 2.42 14.05 11.67
C PRO A 62 2.03 15.38 11.05
N PHE A 63 0.79 15.47 10.58
CA PHE A 63 0.20 16.67 9.94
C PHE A 63 0.86 17.11 8.64
N ALA A 64 1.71 16.25 8.02
CA ALA A 64 2.36 16.56 6.75
C ALA A 64 1.59 15.96 5.57
N GLU A 65 0.25 15.97 5.60
CA GLU A 65 -0.60 15.43 4.54
C GLU A 65 -0.35 16.11 3.20
N GLU A 66 -0.10 17.42 3.20
CA GLU A 66 0.20 18.14 1.96
C GLU A 66 1.45 17.59 1.29
N THR A 67 2.53 17.38 2.06
CA THR A 67 3.77 16.81 1.55
C THR A 67 3.52 15.39 1.02
N LEU A 68 2.74 14.60 1.76
CA LEU A 68 2.40 13.24 1.39
C LEU A 68 1.68 13.20 0.05
N LEU A 69 0.64 14.02 -0.13
CA LEU A 69 -0.13 14.08 -1.37
C LEU A 69 0.70 14.60 -2.53
N ARG A 70 1.61 15.53 -2.28
CA ARG A 70 2.50 16.06 -3.31
C ARG A 70 3.47 15.00 -3.82
N VAL A 71 4.06 14.23 -2.91
CA VAL A 71 4.94 13.12 -3.29
C VAL A 71 4.17 12.07 -4.06
N ALA A 72 2.98 11.70 -3.58
CA ALA A 72 2.13 10.71 -4.24
C ALA A 72 1.74 11.15 -5.65
N TYR A 73 1.34 12.40 -5.81
CA TYR A 73 0.97 12.95 -7.12
C TYR A 73 2.17 12.94 -8.07
N THR A 74 3.34 13.35 -7.59
CA THR A 74 4.57 13.35 -8.39
C THR A 74 4.90 11.93 -8.88
N TYR A 75 4.75 10.93 -8.01
CA TYR A 75 4.97 9.55 -8.38
C TYR A 75 3.97 9.10 -9.44
N GLU A 76 2.69 9.42 -9.29
CA GLU A 76 1.67 9.07 -10.28
C GLU A 76 1.93 9.70 -11.65
N GLN A 77 2.45 10.94 -11.69
CA GLN A 77 2.79 11.60 -12.95
C GLN A 77 4.00 10.98 -13.62
N ALA A 78 4.88 10.33 -12.86
CA ALA A 78 6.09 9.70 -13.38
C ALA A 78 5.84 8.24 -13.84
N THR A 79 4.69 7.65 -13.52
CA THR A 79 4.37 6.26 -13.80
C THR A 79 2.95 6.15 -14.37
N ASP A 80 2.59 4.95 -14.87
CA ASP A 80 1.23 4.71 -15.36
C ASP A 80 0.52 3.58 -14.60
N TRP A 81 1.07 3.11 -13.47
CA TRP A 81 0.51 1.99 -12.73
C TRP A 81 -0.92 2.25 -12.26
N HIS A 82 -1.24 3.49 -11.88
CA HIS A 82 -2.57 3.88 -11.40
C HIS A 82 -3.63 3.84 -12.50
N ARG A 83 -3.23 3.81 -13.78
CA ARG A 83 -4.13 3.75 -14.92
C ARG A 83 -4.44 2.32 -15.36
N ARG A 84 -3.69 1.35 -14.86
CA ARG A 84 -3.88 -0.05 -15.20
C ARG A 84 -4.93 -0.69 -14.29
N ARG A 85 -5.61 -1.70 -14.80
CA ARG A 85 -6.62 -2.44 -14.08
C ARG A 85 -6.18 -3.87 -13.86
N PRO A 86 -6.56 -4.52 -12.74
CA PRO A 86 -6.26 -5.93 -12.54
C PRO A 86 -7.07 -6.80 -13.51
N GLU A 87 -6.48 -7.91 -13.91
CA GLU A 87 -7.20 -8.94 -14.65
C GLU A 87 -7.96 -9.81 -13.66
N LEU A 88 -9.29 -9.77 -13.71
CA LEU A 88 -10.16 -10.53 -12.82
C LEU A 88 -10.87 -11.66 -13.54
#